data_0f09f1caa2a1e7d7e691fab08e63079c
#
_entry.id   0f09f1caa2a1e7d7e691fab08e63079c
#
_cell.length_a   1.000
_cell.length_b   1.000
_cell.length_c   1.000
_cell.angle_alpha   90.00
_cell.angle_beta   90.00
_cell.angle_gamma   90.00
#
_symmetry.space_group_name_H-M   'P 1'
#
loop_
_entity.id
_entity.type
_entity.pdbx_description
1 polymer ?
#
loop_
_entity_poly.entity_id
_entity_poly.type
_entity_poly.pdbx_seq_one_letter_code
_entity_poly.pdbx_strand_id
1 'polypeptide(L)'
;MPIDPQDALLNFAVDSSNVIASLDQETLRVRGLSSGTYQLRIDGAPLTTFPGDLLATGVNLARMSTPMLKQALEVHQLTLDRATAHNIRWRQIQVPLKDVPEKDKTAAMNALDNLDRQLARVQRDAAQPRSHHFELVPQQ
;
A
#
# COMPACT_ATOMS: atom_id res chain seq x y z
N MET A 1 -1.96 -6.90 -2.88
CA MET A 1 -2.66 -5.59 -2.91
C MET A 1 -2.71 -5.08 -1.48
N PRO A 2 -2.28 -3.88 -1.18
CA PRO A 2 -2.33 -3.38 0.19
C PRO A 2 -3.80 -3.27 0.63
N ILE A 3 -4.09 -3.74 1.83
CA ILE A 3 -5.43 -3.73 2.41
C ILE A 3 -5.49 -2.58 3.40
N ASP A 4 -6.33 -1.58 3.10
CA ASP A 4 -6.56 -0.48 4.02
C ASP A 4 -7.37 -0.98 5.23
N PRO A 5 -6.81 -0.92 6.46
CA PRO A 5 -7.52 -1.34 7.67
C PRO A 5 -8.78 -0.50 7.95
N GLN A 6 -8.93 0.66 7.33
CA GLN A 6 -10.06 1.57 7.50
C GLN A 6 -11.21 1.29 6.50
N ASP A 7 -10.97 0.48 5.46
CA ASP A 7 -12.00 0.10 4.49
C ASP A 7 -12.81 -1.10 5.01
N ALA A 8 -13.98 -0.82 5.59
CA ALA A 8 -14.84 -1.84 6.20
C ALA A 8 -15.34 -2.89 5.19
N LEU A 9 -15.65 -2.49 3.95
CA LEU A 9 -16.12 -3.41 2.91
C LEU A 9 -15.00 -4.33 2.44
N LEU A 10 -13.82 -3.78 2.21
CA LEU A 10 -12.65 -4.56 1.83
C LEU A 10 -12.25 -5.52 2.94
N ASN A 11 -12.26 -5.08 4.20
CA ASN A 11 -11.96 -5.93 5.36
C ASN A 11 -12.94 -7.09 5.48
N PHE A 12 -14.25 -6.84 5.31
CA PHE A 12 -15.27 -7.91 5.34
C PHE A 12 -15.04 -8.95 4.22
N ALA A 13 -14.74 -8.50 3.00
CA ALA A 13 -14.46 -9.39 1.87
C ALA A 13 -13.17 -10.22 2.11
N VAL A 14 -12.15 -9.60 2.69
CA VAL A 14 -10.88 -10.23 3.00
C VAL A 14 -11.03 -11.24 4.16
N ASP A 15 -11.77 -10.91 5.20
CA ASP A 15 -12.01 -11.80 6.36
C ASP A 15 -12.83 -13.03 5.98
N SER A 16 -13.68 -12.93 4.94
CA SER A 16 -14.42 -14.07 4.39
C SER A 16 -13.59 -14.95 3.46
N SER A 17 -12.35 -14.58 3.18
CA SER A 17 -11.44 -15.27 2.28
C SER A 17 -10.13 -15.66 2.99
N ASN A 18 -9.36 -16.58 2.39
CA ASN A 18 -8.05 -16.99 2.92
C ASN A 18 -6.89 -16.13 2.38
N VAL A 19 -7.16 -14.95 1.83
CA VAL A 19 -6.17 -14.09 1.14
C VAL A 19 -5.05 -13.66 2.07
N ILE A 20 -5.39 -13.23 3.30
CA ILE A 20 -4.39 -12.79 4.29
C ILE A 20 -3.41 -13.92 4.63
N ALA A 21 -3.95 -15.10 4.92
CA ALA A 21 -3.12 -16.23 5.34
C ALA A 21 -2.26 -16.81 4.20
N SER A 22 -2.69 -16.64 2.95
CA SER A 22 -2.02 -17.24 1.80
C SER A 22 -1.21 -16.27 0.95
N LEU A 23 -1.59 -14.99 0.87
CA LEU A 23 -1.00 -14.05 -0.09
C LEU A 23 -0.49 -12.75 0.53
N ASP A 24 -1.07 -12.29 1.66
CA ASP A 24 -0.72 -11.02 2.27
C ASP A 24 0.01 -11.26 3.60
N GLN A 25 1.30 -11.58 3.50
CA GLN A 25 2.13 -11.91 4.65
C GLN A 25 3.33 -10.96 4.78
N GLU A 26 3.38 -10.26 5.91
CA GLU A 26 4.52 -9.48 6.38
C GLU A 26 4.96 -10.07 7.74
N THR A 27 5.63 -11.22 7.69
CA THR A 27 5.93 -12.00 8.90
C THR A 27 7.16 -11.47 9.62
N LEU A 28 6.98 -11.00 10.87
CA LEU A 28 8.04 -10.74 11.81
C LEU A 28 8.23 -11.94 12.73
N ARG A 29 9.44 -12.50 12.77
CA ARG A 29 9.83 -13.57 13.69
C ARG A 29 11.09 -13.19 14.45
N VAL A 30 11.01 -13.21 15.79
CA VAL A 30 12.15 -12.88 16.67
C VAL A 30 12.33 -13.99 17.70
N ARG A 31 13.53 -14.58 17.74
CA ARG A 31 13.88 -15.67 18.65
C ARG A 31 14.87 -15.18 19.70
N GLY A 32 14.96 -15.91 20.83
CA GLY A 32 15.90 -15.63 21.90
C GLY A 32 15.46 -14.52 22.86
N LEU A 33 14.19 -14.14 22.81
CA LEU A 33 13.61 -13.21 23.79
C LEU A 33 13.35 -13.93 25.11
N SER A 34 13.52 -13.21 26.22
CA SER A 34 13.09 -13.67 27.54
C SER A 34 11.58 -13.80 27.62
N SER A 35 11.08 -14.56 28.59
CA SER A 35 9.64 -14.61 28.87
C SER A 35 9.13 -13.22 29.21
N GLY A 36 8.01 -12.80 28.63
CA GLY A 36 7.42 -11.48 28.85
C GLY A 36 6.73 -10.91 27.62
N THR A 37 6.34 -9.68 27.74
CA THR A 37 5.62 -8.94 26.71
C THR A 37 6.50 -7.82 26.18
N TYR A 38 6.45 -7.59 24.88
CA TYR A 38 7.31 -6.63 24.17
C TYR A 38 6.48 -5.68 23.33
N GLN A 39 6.70 -4.37 23.52
CA GLN A 39 6.16 -3.37 22.60
C GLN A 39 7.02 -3.34 21.35
N LEU A 40 6.41 -3.61 20.20
CA LEU A 40 7.04 -3.40 18.90
C LEU A 40 6.96 -1.92 18.53
N ARG A 41 8.10 -1.36 18.17
CA ARG A 41 8.23 -0.02 17.59
C ARG A 41 8.86 -0.14 16.20
N ILE A 42 8.41 0.70 15.28
CA ILE A 42 9.01 0.84 13.96
C ILE A 42 9.33 2.32 13.75
N ASP A 43 10.59 2.62 13.47
CA ASP A 43 11.11 4.00 13.34
C ASP A 43 10.80 4.88 14.56
N GLY A 44 10.87 4.29 15.75
CA GLY A 44 10.57 4.95 17.02
C GLY A 44 9.07 5.07 17.36
N ALA A 45 8.17 4.84 16.40
CA ALA A 45 6.72 4.87 16.63
C ALA A 45 6.22 3.55 17.21
N PRO A 46 5.44 3.54 18.31
CA PRO A 46 4.87 2.32 18.86
C PRO A 46 3.79 1.78 17.92
N LEU A 47 3.82 0.46 17.64
CA LEU A 47 2.82 -0.21 16.83
C LEU A 47 1.83 -0.98 17.71
N THR A 48 2.32 -2.01 18.40
CA THR A 48 1.52 -2.86 19.28
C THR A 48 2.42 -3.67 20.22
N THR A 49 1.83 -4.47 21.08
CA THR A 49 2.53 -5.29 22.06
C THR A 49 2.29 -6.78 21.76
N PHE A 50 3.35 -7.58 21.84
CA PHE A 50 3.29 -9.03 21.59
C PHE A 50 3.95 -9.81 22.73
N PRO A 51 3.42 -10.99 23.12
CA PRO A 51 4.15 -11.96 23.91
C PRO A 51 5.41 -12.48 23.17
N GLY A 52 6.49 -12.74 23.91
CA GLY A 52 7.75 -13.20 23.33
C GLY A 52 7.65 -14.55 22.63
N ASP A 53 6.81 -15.46 23.11
CA ASP A 53 6.53 -16.77 22.50
C ASP A 53 5.79 -16.61 21.16
N LEU A 54 4.86 -15.67 21.07
CA LEU A 54 4.19 -15.37 19.82
C LEU A 54 5.16 -14.77 18.77
N LEU A 55 6.06 -13.88 19.18
CA LEU A 55 7.14 -13.37 18.31
C LEU A 55 8.07 -14.50 17.85
N ALA A 56 8.32 -15.51 18.68
CA ALA A 56 9.16 -16.66 18.32
C ALA A 56 8.51 -17.58 17.28
N THR A 57 7.17 -17.67 17.25
CA THR A 57 6.43 -18.41 16.23
C THR A 57 6.24 -17.61 14.94
N GLY A 58 6.15 -16.30 15.05
CA GLY A 58 5.96 -15.35 13.97
C GLY A 58 4.60 -14.66 14.01
N VAL A 59 4.60 -13.35 13.82
CA VAL A 59 3.40 -12.51 13.76
C VAL A 59 3.29 -11.88 12.37
N ASN A 60 2.08 -11.84 11.83
CA ASN A 60 1.84 -11.19 10.55
C ASN A 60 1.48 -9.71 10.77
N LEU A 61 2.30 -8.81 10.22
CA LEU A 61 2.13 -7.36 10.32
C LEU A 61 1.32 -6.74 9.18
N ALA A 62 0.92 -7.53 8.16
CA ALA A 62 0.34 -7.03 6.91
C ALA A 62 -0.90 -6.13 7.10
N ARG A 63 -1.68 -6.35 8.17
CA ARG A 63 -2.87 -5.52 8.49
C ARG A 63 -2.61 -4.44 9.54
N MET A 64 -1.38 -4.30 9.99
CA MET A 64 -1.02 -3.30 10.99
C MET A 64 -0.61 -2.00 10.30
N SER A 65 -0.83 -0.86 10.99
CA SER A 65 -0.51 0.48 10.45
C SER A 65 1.00 0.73 10.44
N THR A 66 1.74 -0.13 9.72
CA THR A 66 3.19 -0.03 9.55
C THR A 66 3.58 1.07 8.56
N PRO A 67 4.83 1.59 8.62
CA PRO A 67 5.35 2.47 7.57
C PRO A 67 5.33 1.82 6.19
N MET A 68 5.54 0.50 6.11
CA MET A 68 5.51 -0.26 4.86
C MET A 68 4.11 -0.31 4.26
N LEU A 69 3.08 -0.55 5.08
CA LEU A 69 1.69 -0.48 4.61
C LEU A 69 1.33 0.92 4.13
N LYS A 70 1.76 1.97 4.83
CA LYS A 70 1.53 3.36 4.38
C LYS A 70 2.17 3.63 3.02
N GLN A 71 3.40 3.17 2.82
CA GLN A 71 4.08 3.29 1.53
C GLN A 71 3.34 2.50 0.43
N ALA A 72 2.89 1.30 0.72
CA ALA A 72 2.13 0.48 -0.22
C ALA A 72 0.79 1.12 -0.63
N LEU A 73 0.09 1.76 0.32
CA LEU A 73 -1.15 2.50 0.05
C LEU A 73 -0.89 3.75 -0.80
N GLU A 74 0.22 4.47 -0.57
CA GLU A 74 0.65 5.60 -1.40
C GLU A 74 0.88 5.15 -2.86
N VAL A 75 1.62 4.06 -3.07
CA VAL A 75 1.87 3.49 -4.41
C VAL A 75 0.56 3.03 -5.06
N HIS A 76 -0.34 2.44 -4.28
CA HIS A 76 -1.66 2.02 -4.76
C HIS A 76 -2.50 3.22 -5.22
N GLN A 77 -2.55 4.31 -4.43
CA GLN A 77 -3.26 5.53 -4.82
C GLN A 77 -2.73 6.09 -6.14
N LEU A 78 -1.42 6.16 -6.31
CA LEU A 78 -0.81 6.60 -7.58
C LEU A 78 -1.17 5.68 -8.75
N THR A 79 -1.39 4.38 -8.50
CA THR A 79 -1.90 3.44 -9.52
C THR A 79 -3.34 3.81 -9.95
N LEU A 80 -4.19 4.16 -8.97
CA LEU A 80 -5.57 4.59 -9.25
C LEU A 80 -5.60 5.92 -10.01
N ASP A 81 -4.75 6.86 -9.65
CA ASP A 81 -4.64 8.15 -10.33
C ASP A 81 -4.24 7.97 -11.81
N ARG A 82 -3.28 7.08 -12.09
CA ARG A 82 -2.89 6.71 -13.45
C ARG A 82 -4.03 6.03 -14.21
N ALA A 83 -4.73 5.09 -13.57
CA ALA A 83 -5.91 4.44 -14.17
C ALA A 83 -7.00 5.47 -14.51
N THR A 84 -7.19 6.47 -13.66
CA THR A 84 -8.12 7.58 -13.88
C THR A 84 -7.71 8.42 -15.10
N ALA A 85 -6.44 8.80 -15.22
CA ALA A 85 -5.93 9.53 -16.38
C ALA A 85 -6.16 8.75 -17.70
N HIS A 86 -5.89 7.45 -17.70
CA HIS A 86 -6.16 6.57 -18.86
C HIS A 86 -7.65 6.47 -19.18
N ASN A 87 -8.51 6.36 -18.15
CA ASN A 87 -9.96 6.30 -18.33
C ASN A 87 -10.50 7.58 -18.98
N ILE A 88 -10.07 8.76 -18.47
CA ILE A 88 -10.45 10.06 -19.04
C ILE A 88 -9.99 10.16 -20.49
N ARG A 89 -8.73 9.83 -20.76
CA ARG A 89 -8.15 9.86 -22.10
C ARG A 89 -8.98 9.06 -23.11
N TRP A 90 -9.32 7.84 -22.74
CA TRP A 90 -10.02 6.92 -23.65
C TRP A 90 -11.53 7.15 -23.67
N ARG A 91 -12.18 7.06 -22.50
CA ARG A 91 -13.65 7.04 -22.41
C ARG A 91 -14.30 8.40 -22.50
N GLN A 92 -13.61 9.45 -22.12
CA GLN A 92 -14.21 10.80 -22.07
C GLN A 92 -13.74 11.71 -23.22
N ILE A 93 -12.58 11.40 -23.84
CA ILE A 93 -12.04 12.21 -24.92
C ILE A 93 -12.02 11.43 -26.25
N GLN A 94 -11.25 10.35 -26.32
CA GLN A 94 -10.98 9.65 -27.56
C GLN A 94 -12.25 9.05 -28.19
N VAL A 95 -13.11 8.40 -27.41
CA VAL A 95 -14.28 7.67 -27.91
C VAL A 95 -15.48 8.60 -28.15
N PRO A 96 -15.91 9.47 -27.21
CA PRO A 96 -17.17 10.20 -27.37
C PRO A 96 -17.06 11.47 -28.20
N LEU A 97 -15.91 12.15 -28.24
CA LEU A 97 -15.76 13.46 -28.88
C LEU A 97 -15.51 13.34 -30.40
N LYS A 98 -16.50 12.78 -31.13
CA LYS A 98 -16.38 12.54 -32.57
C LYS A 98 -16.38 13.83 -33.40
N ASP A 99 -17.14 14.83 -32.97
CA ASP A 99 -17.33 16.10 -33.68
C ASP A 99 -16.34 17.20 -33.28
N VAL A 100 -15.43 16.91 -32.33
CA VAL A 100 -14.35 17.83 -31.94
C VAL A 100 -13.20 17.72 -32.95
N PRO A 101 -12.59 18.86 -33.37
CA PRO A 101 -11.45 18.85 -34.27
C PRO A 101 -10.34 17.93 -33.76
N GLU A 102 -9.77 17.12 -34.67
CA GLU A 102 -8.77 16.10 -34.32
C GLU A 102 -7.53 16.70 -33.64
N LYS A 103 -7.15 17.92 -34.03
CA LYS A 103 -6.06 18.67 -33.40
C LYS A 103 -6.30 18.88 -31.90
N ASP A 104 -7.53 19.24 -31.51
CA ASP A 104 -7.86 19.57 -30.11
C ASP A 104 -7.96 18.29 -29.27
N LYS A 105 -8.54 17.22 -29.84
CA LYS A 105 -8.53 15.88 -29.20
C LYS A 105 -7.10 15.40 -28.95
N THR A 106 -6.25 15.49 -29.95
CA THR A 106 -4.85 15.08 -29.86
C THR A 106 -4.10 15.87 -28.80
N ALA A 107 -4.33 17.20 -28.73
CA ALA A 107 -3.73 18.04 -27.68
C ALA A 107 -4.16 17.59 -26.27
N ALA A 108 -5.44 17.33 -26.05
CA ALA A 108 -5.96 16.85 -24.78
C ALA A 108 -5.42 15.46 -24.42
N MET A 109 -5.38 14.51 -25.37
CA MET A 109 -4.80 13.20 -25.16
C MET A 109 -3.32 13.25 -24.79
N ASN A 110 -2.54 14.11 -25.49
CA ASN A 110 -1.12 14.30 -25.19
C ASN A 110 -0.88 14.90 -23.80
N ALA A 111 -1.76 15.80 -23.34
CA ALA A 111 -1.69 16.35 -21.99
C ALA A 111 -1.89 15.25 -20.92
N LEU A 112 -2.86 14.35 -21.13
CA LEU A 112 -3.11 13.20 -20.25
C LEU A 112 -1.96 12.17 -20.29
N ASP A 113 -1.40 11.91 -21.47
CA ASP A 113 -0.21 11.05 -21.60
C ASP A 113 1.02 11.64 -20.89
N ASN A 114 1.16 12.97 -20.88
CA ASN A 114 2.19 13.65 -20.10
C ASN A 114 1.95 13.51 -18.59
N LEU A 115 0.71 13.69 -18.15
CA LEU A 115 0.32 13.49 -16.74
C LEU A 115 0.61 12.06 -16.29
N ASP A 116 0.22 11.03 -17.07
CA ASP A 116 0.51 9.64 -16.74
C ASP A 116 2.02 9.39 -16.60
N ARG A 117 2.84 9.95 -17.50
CA ARG A 117 4.30 9.83 -17.40
C ARG A 117 4.87 10.45 -16.13
N GLN A 118 4.32 11.58 -15.68
CA GLN A 118 4.72 12.21 -14.41
C GLN A 118 4.30 11.34 -13.22
N LEU A 119 3.04 10.89 -13.18
CA LEU A 119 2.55 9.99 -12.15
C LEU A 119 3.35 8.69 -12.09
N ALA A 120 3.72 8.12 -13.24
CA ALA A 120 4.56 6.93 -13.31
C ALA A 120 5.97 7.13 -12.71
N ARG A 121 6.54 8.34 -12.79
CA ARG A 121 7.81 8.67 -12.13
C ARG A 121 7.61 8.73 -10.62
N VAL A 122 6.63 9.51 -10.16
CA VAL A 122 6.31 9.63 -8.73
C VAL A 122 6.01 8.26 -8.11
N GLN A 123 5.25 7.42 -8.83
CA GLN A 123 4.95 6.05 -8.39
C GLN A 123 6.22 5.19 -8.23
N ARG A 124 7.16 5.27 -9.18
CA ARG A 124 8.42 4.53 -9.08
C ARG A 124 9.28 5.01 -7.92
N ASP A 125 9.31 6.32 -7.68
CA ASP A 125 10.06 6.90 -6.56
C ASP A 125 9.42 6.51 -5.21
N ALA A 126 8.09 6.56 -5.12
CA ALA A 126 7.35 6.10 -3.95
C ALA A 126 7.53 4.60 -3.66
N ALA A 127 7.70 3.78 -4.71
CA ALA A 127 7.88 2.33 -4.60
C ALA A 127 9.32 1.89 -4.26
N GLN A 128 10.28 2.84 -4.16
CA GLN A 128 11.65 2.46 -3.79
C GLN A 128 11.69 1.92 -2.36
N PRO A 129 12.41 0.80 -2.11
CA PRO A 129 12.57 0.26 -0.78
C PRO A 129 13.15 1.29 0.18
N ARG A 130 12.59 1.37 1.39
CA ARG A 130 13.08 2.22 2.48
C ARG A 130 13.57 1.34 3.62
N SER A 131 14.66 1.73 4.28
CA SER A 131 15.12 1.05 5.50
C SER A 131 14.24 1.45 6.67
N HIS A 132 13.85 0.48 7.50
CA HIS A 132 13.08 0.70 8.71
C HIS A 132 13.80 0.10 9.92
N HIS A 133 13.73 0.80 11.04
CA HIS A 133 14.31 0.35 12.31
C HIS A 133 13.23 -0.30 13.16
N PHE A 134 13.40 -1.59 13.46
CA PHE A 134 12.52 -2.36 14.34
C PHE A 134 13.13 -2.42 15.75
N GLU A 135 12.35 -2.11 16.74
CA GLU A 135 12.74 -2.12 18.15
C GLU A 135 11.70 -2.89 18.97
N LEU A 136 12.18 -3.75 19.88
CA LEU A 136 11.35 -4.44 20.87
C LEU A 136 11.70 -3.95 22.26
N VAL A 137 10.74 -3.28 22.90
CA VAL A 137 10.89 -2.74 24.24
C VAL A 137 10.16 -3.63 25.24
N PRO A 138 10.87 -4.27 26.21
CA PRO A 138 10.22 -5.07 27.25
C PRO A 138 9.19 -4.24 28.01
N GLN A 139 8.04 -4.84 28.28
CA GLN A 139 7.00 -4.24 29.11
C GLN A 139 7.01 -4.95 30.49
N GLN A 140 6.95 -4.16 31.54
CA GLN A 140 6.89 -4.65 32.92
C GLN A 140 5.50 -5.17 33.27
#